data_2c2f90b95f3447e930636583f4be3eeb
#
_entry.id   2c2f90b95f3447e930636583f4be3eeb
#
_cell.length_a   1.000
_cell.length_b   1.000
_cell.length_c   1.000
_cell.angle_alpha   90.00
_cell.angle_beta   90.00
_cell.angle_gamma   90.00
#
_symmetry.space_group_name_H-M   'P 1'
#
loop_
_entity.id
_entity.type
_entity.pdbx_description
1 polymer ?
#
loop_
_entity_poly.entity_id
_entity_poly.type
_entity_poly.pdbx_seq_one_letter_code
_entity_poly.pdbx_strand_id
1 'polypeptide(L)'
;MSGSLTQLVVFIFITALIGLLTYIKCRGHGHSKANENKEYFLAGGGLTWIYVAGSITLTNLSTDQLVGMNGNQMALLAWWEFAAVAGLIILARVFLPVYYHYQCTTTTELLEMRYNNKHIRALIGLLFFLGSSLIFMPAVIYTGSLFMINMFNVDIPLMYVATAFALIGAFYAIFGGLRAVAVSDTYSGVLLLTMAIVVVVLALFAIDFDFSGIPAERLTLIGDNDSPLPWHTL
;
A
#
# COMPACT_ATOMS: atom_id res chain seq x y z
N MET A 1 21.58 21.80 7.19
CA MET A 1 20.24 22.29 7.60
C MET A 1 19.37 22.77 6.44
N SER A 2 19.90 23.39 5.40
CA SER A 2 19.08 23.86 4.25
C SER A 2 18.48 22.75 3.39
N GLY A 3 19.16 21.62 3.23
CA GLY A 3 18.68 20.52 2.40
C GLY A 3 17.44 19.79 2.96
N SER A 4 17.41 19.51 4.26
CA SER A 4 16.29 18.82 4.91
C SER A 4 15.01 19.66 4.92
N LEU A 5 15.15 20.97 5.09
CA LEU A 5 14.01 21.90 5.04
C LEU A 5 13.41 21.97 3.63
N THR A 6 14.24 22.01 2.60
CA THR A 6 13.81 22.01 1.21
C THR A 6 13.07 20.71 0.87
N GLN A 7 13.59 19.56 1.30
CA GLN A 7 12.94 18.26 1.12
C GLN A 7 11.57 18.21 1.81
N LEU A 8 11.47 18.71 3.03
CA LEU A 8 10.21 18.78 3.77
C LEU A 8 9.17 19.65 3.06
N VAL A 9 9.58 20.82 2.58
CA VAL A 9 8.71 21.73 1.82
C VAL A 9 8.22 21.07 0.52
N VAL A 10 9.10 20.40 -0.21
CA VAL A 10 8.74 19.67 -1.43
C VAL A 10 7.75 18.54 -1.11
N PHE A 11 7.99 17.78 -0.04
CA PHE A 11 7.08 16.72 0.41
C PHE A 11 5.68 17.26 0.74
N ILE A 12 5.60 18.33 1.52
CA ILE A 12 4.33 18.98 1.88
C ILE A 12 3.62 19.49 0.62
N PHE A 13 4.35 20.12 -0.29
CA PHE A 13 3.80 20.63 -1.54
C PHE A 13 3.22 19.52 -2.41
N ILE A 14 3.94 18.42 -2.59
CA ILE A 14 3.48 17.26 -3.39
C ILE A 14 2.25 16.63 -2.73
N THR A 15 2.26 16.44 -1.43
CA THR A 15 1.13 15.87 -0.68
C THR A 15 -0.11 16.75 -0.80
N ALA A 16 0.04 18.07 -0.66
CA ALA A 16 -1.04 19.03 -0.84
C ALA A 16 -1.57 19.04 -2.27
N LEU A 17 -0.69 18.94 -3.27
CA LEU A 17 -1.05 18.87 -4.68
C LEU A 17 -1.89 17.62 -4.97
N ILE A 18 -1.47 16.44 -4.49
CA ILE A 18 -2.23 15.20 -4.64
C ILE A 18 -3.60 15.32 -3.96
N GLY A 19 -3.65 15.86 -2.75
CA GLY A 19 -4.91 16.12 -2.05
C GLY A 19 -5.84 17.04 -2.83
N LEU A 20 -5.32 18.12 -3.41
CA LEU A 20 -6.07 19.06 -4.22
C LEU A 20 -6.61 18.42 -5.52
N LEU A 21 -5.76 17.67 -6.24
CA LEU A 21 -6.15 16.95 -7.45
C LEU A 21 -7.25 15.92 -7.15
N THR A 22 -7.12 15.20 -6.05
CA THR A 22 -8.13 14.25 -5.57
C THR A 22 -9.43 14.94 -5.26
N TYR A 23 -9.39 16.06 -4.53
CA TYR A 23 -10.57 16.84 -4.20
C TYR A 23 -11.30 17.35 -5.46
N ILE A 24 -10.56 17.92 -6.42
CA ILE A 24 -11.13 18.41 -7.69
C ILE A 24 -11.80 17.26 -8.45
N LYS A 25 -11.14 16.08 -8.50
CA LYS A 25 -11.66 14.91 -9.22
C LYS A 25 -12.91 14.31 -8.58
N CYS A 26 -13.00 14.35 -7.25
CA CYS A 26 -14.12 13.77 -6.49
C CYS A 26 -15.30 14.74 -6.33
N ARG A 27 -15.09 16.05 -6.38
CA ARG A 27 -16.11 17.10 -6.14
C ARG A 27 -17.33 17.04 -7.08
N GLY A 28 -17.19 16.47 -8.27
CA GLY A 28 -18.26 16.48 -9.30
C GLY A 28 -19.27 15.34 -9.21
N HIS A 29 -19.15 14.44 -8.25
CA HIS A 29 -20.05 13.30 -8.13
C HIS A 29 -20.97 13.53 -6.93
N GLY A 30 -22.15 14.03 -7.22
CA GLY A 30 -23.15 14.36 -6.22
C GLY A 30 -23.67 13.11 -5.49
N HIS A 31 -23.77 13.20 -4.19
CA HIS A 31 -24.37 12.20 -3.31
C HIS A 31 -25.85 12.06 -3.63
N SER A 32 -26.24 10.99 -4.29
CA SER A 32 -27.63 10.58 -4.32
C SER A 32 -27.97 9.93 -2.98
N LYS A 33 -28.82 10.56 -2.20
CA LYS A 33 -29.23 10.08 -0.86
C LYS A 33 -29.72 8.63 -0.81
N ALA A 34 -30.19 8.09 -1.93
CA ALA A 34 -30.68 6.71 -2.02
C ALA A 34 -29.56 5.65 -2.04
N ASN A 35 -28.29 6.02 -2.34
CA ASN A 35 -27.17 5.09 -2.52
C ASN A 35 -25.91 5.50 -1.73
N GLU A 36 -26.06 6.33 -0.70
CA GLU A 36 -24.94 6.93 0.05
C GLU A 36 -23.95 5.88 0.58
N ASN A 37 -24.44 4.80 1.18
CA ASN A 37 -23.60 3.70 1.66
C ASN A 37 -22.86 2.98 0.51
N LYS A 38 -23.53 2.79 -0.62
CA LYS A 38 -22.94 2.12 -1.78
C LYS A 38 -21.90 3.02 -2.45
N GLU A 39 -22.10 4.30 -2.43
CA GLU A 39 -21.14 5.28 -2.95
C GLU A 39 -19.93 5.42 -2.04
N TYR A 40 -20.13 5.45 -0.73
CA TYR A 40 -19.06 5.56 0.25
C TYR A 40 -18.16 4.31 0.29
N PHE A 41 -18.73 3.10 0.39
CA PHE A 41 -17.97 1.85 0.55
C PHE A 41 -17.57 1.18 -0.76
N LEU A 42 -18.26 1.44 -1.87
CA LEU A 42 -18.04 0.80 -3.16
C LEU A 42 -17.74 1.81 -4.28
N ALA A 43 -17.54 3.08 -3.95
CA ALA A 43 -17.34 4.16 -4.91
C ALA A 43 -18.43 4.21 -6.01
N GLY A 44 -19.66 3.77 -5.67
CA GLY A 44 -20.79 3.69 -6.60
C GLY A 44 -20.63 2.69 -7.75
N GLY A 45 -19.58 1.87 -7.75
CA GLY A 45 -19.23 0.98 -8.87
C GLY A 45 -18.69 1.71 -10.10
N GLY A 46 -18.40 3.02 -10.02
CA GLY A 46 -18.00 3.87 -11.13
C GLY A 46 -16.49 4.14 -11.25
N LEU A 47 -15.65 3.37 -10.56
CA LEU A 47 -14.19 3.48 -10.71
C LEU A 47 -13.75 2.87 -12.03
N THR A 48 -12.93 3.60 -12.79
CA THR A 48 -12.29 3.04 -13.98
C THR A 48 -11.17 2.08 -13.59
N TRP A 49 -10.82 1.18 -14.46
CA TRP A 49 -9.78 0.17 -14.24
C TRP A 49 -8.43 0.78 -13.83
N ILE A 50 -8.10 1.99 -14.30
CA ILE A 50 -6.87 2.71 -13.94
C ILE A 50 -6.83 3.02 -12.43
N TYR A 51 -7.95 3.52 -11.87
CA TYR A 51 -8.02 3.83 -10.43
C TYR A 51 -8.02 2.57 -9.57
N VAL A 52 -8.64 1.49 -10.05
CA VAL A 52 -8.60 0.20 -9.36
C VAL A 52 -7.18 -0.36 -9.37
N ALA A 53 -6.52 -0.38 -10.52
CA ALA A 53 -5.14 -0.85 -10.64
C ALA A 53 -4.16 -0.01 -9.81
N GLY A 54 -4.26 1.32 -9.89
CA GLY A 54 -3.42 2.24 -9.10
C GLY A 54 -3.59 2.05 -7.60
N SER A 55 -4.83 1.92 -7.13
CA SER A 55 -5.12 1.69 -5.70
C SER A 55 -4.61 0.32 -5.22
N ILE A 56 -4.81 -0.75 -5.98
CA ILE A 56 -4.28 -2.08 -5.64
C ILE A 56 -2.75 -2.05 -5.58
N THR A 57 -2.09 -1.41 -6.54
CA THR A 57 -0.64 -1.29 -6.57
C THR A 57 -0.12 -0.54 -5.35
N LEU A 58 -0.68 0.62 -5.03
CA LEU A 58 -0.20 1.41 -3.89
C LEU A 58 -0.56 0.77 -2.54
N THR A 59 -1.69 0.08 -2.44
CA THR A 59 -2.07 -0.64 -1.23
C THR A 59 -1.11 -1.80 -0.94
N ASN A 60 -0.54 -2.41 -1.98
CA ASN A 60 0.47 -3.45 -1.83
C ASN A 60 1.85 -2.90 -1.45
N LEU A 61 2.17 -1.66 -1.84
CA LEU A 61 3.44 -1.01 -1.55
C LEU A 61 3.32 -0.16 -0.27
N SER A 62 3.80 -0.69 0.84
CA SER A 62 3.79 0.00 2.14
C SER A 62 5.18 0.47 2.55
N THR A 63 5.25 1.30 3.59
CA THR A 63 6.53 1.82 4.11
C THR A 63 7.42 0.75 4.72
N ASP A 64 6.84 -0.29 5.29
CA ASP A 64 7.58 -1.45 5.80
C ASP A 64 8.23 -2.26 4.68
N GLN A 65 7.64 -2.34 3.50
CA GLN A 65 8.29 -2.95 2.32
C GLN A 65 9.42 -2.06 1.79
N LEU A 66 9.17 -0.77 1.61
CA LEU A 66 10.15 0.14 1.04
C LEU A 66 11.34 0.42 1.98
N VAL A 67 11.14 0.40 3.27
CA VAL A 67 12.16 0.73 4.27
C VAL A 67 12.60 -0.49 5.06
N GLY A 68 11.67 -1.26 5.61
CA GLY A 68 11.96 -2.37 6.50
C GLY A 68 12.57 -3.58 5.78
N MET A 69 12.00 -3.97 4.65
CA MET A 69 12.44 -5.15 3.90
C MET A 69 13.72 -4.92 3.10
N ASN A 70 14.06 -3.66 2.75
CA ASN A 70 15.28 -3.36 1.99
C ASN A 70 16.58 -3.49 2.79
N GLY A 71 16.51 -3.66 4.12
CA GLY A 71 17.69 -3.61 4.98
C GLY A 71 18.69 -4.75 4.74
N ASN A 72 18.27 -5.98 4.42
CA ASN A 72 19.16 -7.15 4.45
C ASN A 72 18.96 -8.18 3.35
N GLN A 73 17.92 -8.13 2.54
CA GLN A 73 17.49 -9.29 1.77
C GLN A 73 17.33 -9.04 0.25
N MET A 74 18.11 -8.19 -0.30
CA MET A 74 18.10 -7.72 -1.69
C MET A 74 17.21 -8.53 -2.67
N ALA A 75 17.69 -9.65 -3.23
CA ALA A 75 16.93 -10.38 -4.23
C ALA A 75 15.76 -11.21 -3.65
N LEU A 76 15.84 -11.63 -2.39
CA LEU A 76 14.77 -12.39 -1.74
C LEU A 76 13.49 -11.56 -1.54
N LEU A 77 13.61 -10.24 -1.48
CA LEU A 77 12.46 -9.34 -1.47
C LEU A 77 11.58 -9.51 -2.72
N ALA A 78 12.17 -9.84 -3.85
CA ALA A 78 11.44 -10.07 -5.09
C ALA A 78 10.41 -11.22 -4.98
N TRP A 79 10.63 -12.22 -4.12
CA TRP A 79 9.68 -13.30 -3.89
C TRP A 79 8.35 -12.81 -3.33
N TRP A 80 8.38 -11.82 -2.45
CA TRP A 80 7.15 -11.22 -1.92
C TRP A 80 6.30 -10.63 -3.06
N GLU A 81 6.94 -9.90 -3.97
CA GLU A 81 6.25 -9.31 -5.10
C GLU A 81 5.80 -10.35 -6.13
N PHE A 82 6.58 -11.38 -6.39
CA PHE A 82 6.16 -12.49 -7.25
C PHE A 82 4.96 -13.25 -6.66
N ALA A 83 4.95 -13.49 -5.36
CA ALA A 83 3.82 -14.10 -4.67
C ALA A 83 2.57 -13.23 -4.73
N ALA A 84 2.72 -11.91 -4.56
CA ALA A 84 1.63 -10.94 -4.69
C ALA A 84 1.04 -10.94 -6.11
N VAL A 85 1.88 -10.94 -7.16
CA VAL A 85 1.43 -11.03 -8.56
C VAL A 85 0.70 -12.34 -8.82
N ALA A 86 1.25 -13.47 -8.35
CA ALA A 86 0.60 -14.78 -8.48
C ALA A 86 -0.78 -14.79 -7.76
N GLY A 87 -0.83 -14.24 -6.54
CA GLY A 87 -2.07 -14.08 -5.78
C GLY A 87 -3.11 -13.23 -6.51
N LEU A 88 -2.71 -12.11 -7.12
CA LEU A 88 -3.60 -11.26 -7.92
C LEU A 88 -4.13 -11.96 -9.18
N ILE A 89 -3.31 -12.78 -9.83
CA ILE A 89 -3.76 -13.58 -10.99
C ILE A 89 -4.81 -14.61 -10.56
N ILE A 90 -4.58 -15.30 -9.44
CA ILE A 90 -5.54 -16.24 -8.87
C ILE A 90 -6.83 -15.52 -8.46
N LEU A 91 -6.72 -14.38 -7.80
CA LEU A 91 -7.86 -13.52 -7.45
C LEU A 91 -8.67 -13.18 -8.70
N ALA A 92 -8.02 -12.68 -9.74
CA ALA A 92 -8.70 -12.23 -10.96
C ALA A 92 -9.35 -13.38 -11.76
N ARG A 93 -8.70 -14.55 -11.83
CA ARG A 93 -9.16 -15.67 -12.68
C ARG A 93 -10.09 -16.64 -11.94
N VAL A 94 -9.92 -16.82 -10.65
CA VAL A 94 -10.66 -17.81 -9.86
C VAL A 94 -11.68 -17.13 -8.95
N PHE A 95 -11.24 -16.21 -8.09
CA PHE A 95 -12.13 -15.66 -7.08
C PHE A 95 -13.07 -14.59 -7.61
N LEU A 96 -12.62 -13.70 -8.48
CA LEU A 96 -13.47 -12.62 -8.98
C LEU A 96 -14.73 -13.14 -9.70
N PRO A 97 -14.67 -14.16 -10.59
CA PRO A 97 -15.87 -14.78 -11.16
C PRO A 97 -16.84 -15.32 -10.12
N VAL A 98 -16.31 -15.92 -9.04
CA VAL A 98 -17.12 -16.43 -7.92
C VAL A 98 -17.84 -15.30 -7.20
N TYR A 99 -17.13 -14.21 -6.88
CA TYR A 99 -17.73 -13.02 -6.27
C TYR A 99 -18.84 -12.42 -7.14
N TYR A 100 -18.64 -12.33 -8.44
CA TYR A 100 -19.66 -11.83 -9.37
C TYR A 100 -20.86 -12.76 -9.47
N HIS A 101 -20.63 -14.07 -9.45
CA HIS A 101 -21.72 -15.06 -9.52
C HIS A 101 -22.62 -14.99 -8.28
N TYR A 102 -22.03 -14.87 -7.09
CA TYR A 102 -22.76 -14.78 -5.84
C TYR A 102 -23.17 -13.35 -5.45
N GLN A 103 -22.81 -12.35 -6.24
CA GLN A 103 -23.06 -10.93 -5.97
C GLN A 103 -22.54 -10.48 -4.59
N CYS A 104 -21.45 -11.10 -4.10
CA CYS A 104 -20.81 -10.75 -2.84
C CYS A 104 -19.86 -9.58 -3.02
N THR A 105 -19.80 -8.69 -2.02
CA THR A 105 -18.88 -7.55 -2.01
C THR A 105 -17.64 -7.78 -1.14
N THR A 106 -17.71 -8.72 -0.21
CA THR A 106 -16.64 -9.02 0.74
C THR A 106 -16.38 -10.52 0.88
N THR A 107 -15.14 -10.89 1.23
CA THR A 107 -14.76 -12.28 1.51
C THR A 107 -15.58 -12.88 2.64
N THR A 108 -15.87 -12.08 3.67
CA THR A 108 -16.68 -12.54 4.81
C THR A 108 -18.13 -12.84 4.43
N GLU A 109 -18.68 -12.10 3.47
CA GLU A 109 -20.02 -12.35 2.92
C GLU A 109 -20.06 -13.64 2.10
N LEU A 110 -19.02 -13.89 1.28
CA LEU A 110 -18.88 -15.15 0.55
C LEU A 110 -18.83 -16.36 1.49
N LEU A 111 -18.12 -16.24 2.61
CA LEU A 111 -18.04 -17.29 3.62
C LEU A 111 -19.39 -17.51 4.34
N GLU A 112 -20.13 -16.44 4.64
CA GLU A 112 -21.50 -16.55 5.17
C GLU A 112 -22.39 -17.35 4.23
N MET A 113 -22.37 -17.05 2.94
CA MET A 113 -23.17 -17.75 1.94
C MET A 113 -22.74 -19.22 1.81
N ARG A 114 -21.42 -19.48 1.78
CA ARG A 114 -20.91 -20.85 1.61
C ARG A 114 -21.27 -21.77 2.77
N TYR A 115 -21.19 -21.27 4.01
CA TYR A 115 -21.43 -22.05 5.22
C TYR A 115 -22.82 -21.83 5.81
N ASN A 116 -23.62 -20.97 5.20
CA ASN A 116 -24.97 -20.57 5.66
C ASN A 116 -24.99 -20.19 7.16
N ASN A 117 -23.99 -19.44 7.60
CA ASN A 117 -23.82 -19.09 9.01
C ASN A 117 -23.32 -17.65 9.19
N LYS A 118 -24.17 -16.79 9.75
CA LYS A 118 -23.87 -15.37 10.03
C LYS A 118 -22.76 -15.16 11.06
N HIS A 119 -22.57 -16.11 11.97
CA HIS A 119 -21.53 -16.01 13.00
C HIS A 119 -20.12 -16.11 12.40
N ILE A 120 -19.96 -16.89 11.31
CA ILE A 120 -18.68 -16.98 10.58
C ILE A 120 -18.29 -15.61 10.02
N ARG A 121 -19.24 -14.91 9.38
CA ARG A 121 -19.02 -13.54 8.88
C ARG A 121 -18.57 -12.60 9.98
N ALA A 122 -19.28 -12.60 11.11
CA ALA A 122 -18.98 -11.71 12.24
C ALA A 122 -17.62 -12.03 12.86
N LEU A 123 -17.32 -13.32 13.09
CA LEU A 123 -16.05 -13.75 13.70
C LEU A 123 -14.86 -13.41 12.81
N ILE A 124 -14.91 -13.74 11.53
CA ILE A 124 -13.81 -13.48 10.60
C ILE A 124 -13.65 -11.98 10.37
N GLY A 125 -14.76 -11.24 10.26
CA GLY A 125 -14.71 -9.78 10.18
C GLY A 125 -14.07 -9.14 11.40
N LEU A 126 -14.37 -9.64 12.60
CA LEU A 126 -13.74 -9.19 13.85
C LEU A 126 -12.25 -9.50 13.87
N LEU A 127 -11.84 -10.71 13.46
CA LEU A 127 -10.43 -11.10 13.41
C LEU A 127 -9.64 -10.21 12.43
N PHE A 128 -10.17 -9.94 11.24
CA PHE A 128 -9.54 -9.03 10.29
C PHE A 128 -9.48 -7.59 10.83
N PHE A 129 -10.54 -7.12 11.48
CA PHE A 129 -10.55 -5.80 12.10
C PHE A 129 -9.48 -5.66 13.19
N LEU A 130 -9.40 -6.64 14.10
CA LEU A 130 -8.40 -6.64 15.16
C LEU A 130 -6.98 -6.76 14.60
N GLY A 131 -6.74 -7.65 13.65
CA GLY A 131 -5.44 -7.81 12.99
C GLY A 131 -5.00 -6.52 12.29
N SER A 132 -5.89 -5.90 11.54
CA SER A 132 -5.58 -4.64 10.85
C SER A 132 -5.34 -3.49 11.82
N SER A 133 -6.18 -3.35 12.85
CA SER A 133 -6.12 -2.21 13.78
C SER A 133 -4.98 -2.32 14.80
N LEU A 134 -4.65 -3.53 15.27
CA LEU A 134 -3.68 -3.72 16.34
C LEU A 134 -2.28 -4.10 15.84
N ILE A 135 -2.16 -4.64 14.62
CA ILE A 135 -0.89 -5.13 14.10
C ILE A 135 -0.46 -4.32 12.87
N PHE A 136 -1.23 -4.40 11.77
CA PHE A 136 -0.79 -3.81 10.50
C PHE A 136 -0.75 -2.28 10.51
N MET A 137 -1.81 -1.63 10.96
CA MET A 137 -1.87 -0.17 10.96
C MET A 137 -0.82 0.48 11.86
N PRO A 138 -0.61 0.05 13.12
CA PRO A 138 0.47 0.57 13.95
C PRO A 138 1.87 0.34 13.35
N ALA A 139 2.13 -0.83 12.76
CA ALA A 139 3.42 -1.12 12.13
C ALA A 139 3.74 -0.16 10.99
N VAL A 140 2.79 0.06 10.07
CA VAL A 140 2.96 0.96 8.92
C VAL A 140 3.11 2.42 9.37
N ILE A 141 2.31 2.87 10.34
CA ILE A 141 2.41 4.24 10.89
C ILE A 141 3.76 4.43 11.59
N TYR A 142 4.20 3.46 12.38
CA TYR A 142 5.51 3.50 13.05
C TYR A 142 6.66 3.60 12.06
N THR A 143 6.69 2.71 11.07
CA THR A 143 7.76 2.65 10.07
C THR A 143 7.80 3.94 9.23
N GLY A 144 6.62 4.45 8.81
CA GLY A 144 6.51 5.71 8.08
C GLY A 144 6.96 6.91 8.91
N SER A 145 6.61 6.94 10.19
CA SER A 145 7.01 8.03 11.09
C SER A 145 8.52 8.00 11.37
N LEU A 146 9.08 6.82 11.57
CA LEU A 146 10.53 6.63 11.76
C LEU A 146 11.30 7.07 10.50
N PHE A 147 10.81 6.71 9.32
CA PHE A 147 11.41 7.14 8.06
C PHE A 147 11.39 8.67 7.92
N MET A 148 10.26 9.31 8.22
CA MET A 148 10.13 10.77 8.16
C MET A 148 11.12 11.50 9.07
N ILE A 149 11.20 11.06 10.33
CA ILE A 149 12.12 11.67 11.31
C ILE A 149 13.56 11.58 10.82
N ASN A 150 13.98 10.40 10.37
CA ASN A 150 15.35 10.16 9.93
C ASN A 150 15.66 10.88 8.61
N MET A 151 14.75 10.86 7.65
CA MET A 151 14.96 11.46 6.32
C MET A 151 15.05 12.99 6.39
N PHE A 152 14.18 13.62 7.17
CA PHE A 152 14.14 15.06 7.27
C PHE A 152 14.96 15.62 8.46
N ASN A 153 15.57 14.72 9.25
CA ASN A 153 16.33 15.07 10.45
C ASN A 153 15.56 16.02 11.38
N VAL A 154 14.30 15.66 11.66
CA VAL A 154 13.38 16.45 12.47
C VAL A 154 13.47 15.97 13.91
N ASP A 155 13.76 16.90 14.83
CA ASP A 155 13.87 16.60 16.26
C ASP A 155 12.49 16.71 16.94
N ILE A 156 11.58 15.83 16.54
CA ILE A 156 10.23 15.70 17.11
C ILE A 156 10.06 14.27 17.64
N PRO A 157 9.50 14.09 18.84
CA PRO A 157 9.20 12.75 19.36
C PRO A 157 8.32 11.95 18.38
N LEU A 158 8.69 10.69 18.14
CA LEU A 158 8.05 9.77 17.20
C LEU A 158 6.52 9.72 17.36
N MET A 159 6.05 9.78 18.61
CA MET A 159 4.63 9.72 18.93
C MET A 159 3.80 10.84 18.29
N TYR A 160 4.35 12.04 18.21
CA TYR A 160 3.64 13.18 17.59
C TYR A 160 3.53 13.00 16.07
N VAL A 161 4.59 12.54 15.42
CA VAL A 161 4.58 12.27 13.97
C VAL A 161 3.63 11.12 13.65
N ALA A 162 3.67 10.04 14.42
CA ALA A 162 2.76 8.91 14.28
C ALA A 162 1.30 9.31 14.48
N THR A 163 1.01 10.12 15.50
CA THR A 163 -0.33 10.64 15.76
C THR A 163 -0.81 11.54 14.61
N ALA A 164 0.06 12.40 14.09
CA ALA A 164 -0.28 13.26 12.95
C ALA A 164 -0.63 12.43 11.71
N PHE A 165 0.16 11.40 11.38
CA PHE A 165 -0.14 10.49 10.26
C PHE A 165 -1.44 9.73 10.45
N ALA A 166 -1.68 9.21 11.66
CA ALA A 166 -2.93 8.52 11.97
C ALA A 166 -4.14 9.44 11.80
N LEU A 167 -4.06 10.68 12.29
CA LEU A 167 -5.15 11.65 12.18
C LEU A 167 -5.37 12.10 10.73
N ILE A 168 -4.31 12.37 9.96
CA ILE A 168 -4.42 12.75 8.54
C ILE A 168 -5.05 11.61 7.75
N GLY A 169 -4.58 10.37 7.95
CA GLY A 169 -5.13 9.20 7.28
C GLY A 169 -6.59 8.93 7.64
N ALA A 170 -6.94 9.03 8.92
CA ALA A 170 -8.30 8.86 9.40
C ALA A 170 -9.24 9.94 8.83
N PHE A 171 -8.84 11.20 8.87
CA PHE A 171 -9.60 12.31 8.31
C PHE A 171 -9.85 12.11 6.82
N TYR A 172 -8.80 11.76 6.08
CA TYR A 172 -8.87 11.50 4.65
C TYR A 172 -9.81 10.35 4.30
N ALA A 173 -9.73 9.24 5.03
CA ALA A 173 -10.59 8.07 4.82
C ALA A 173 -12.06 8.35 5.16
N ILE A 174 -12.32 9.04 6.30
CA ILE A 174 -13.69 9.32 6.77
C ILE A 174 -14.42 10.28 5.82
N PHE A 175 -13.75 11.34 5.38
CA PHE A 175 -14.40 12.36 4.54
C PHE A 175 -14.37 12.04 3.06
N GLY A 176 -13.39 11.25 2.60
CA GLY A 176 -13.18 10.96 1.20
C GLY A 176 -13.86 9.70 0.68
N GLY A 177 -14.12 8.73 1.54
CA GLY A 177 -14.62 7.41 1.17
C GLY A 177 -13.68 6.65 0.22
N LEU A 178 -14.09 5.47 -0.24
CA LEU A 178 -13.28 4.61 -1.10
C LEU A 178 -12.84 5.27 -2.40
N ARG A 179 -13.69 6.12 -2.97
CA ARG A 179 -13.39 6.81 -4.24
C ARG A 179 -12.20 7.76 -4.11
N ALA A 180 -12.20 8.58 -3.07
CA ALA A 180 -11.10 9.53 -2.86
C ALA A 180 -9.79 8.81 -2.55
N VAL A 181 -9.85 7.72 -1.77
CA VAL A 181 -8.69 6.87 -1.50
C VAL A 181 -8.13 6.31 -2.81
N ALA A 182 -8.96 5.67 -3.65
CA ALA A 182 -8.51 5.07 -4.90
C ALA A 182 -7.92 6.09 -5.90
N VAL A 183 -8.50 7.29 -5.98
CA VAL A 183 -7.98 8.37 -6.84
C VAL A 183 -6.63 8.88 -6.32
N SER A 184 -6.51 9.13 -5.02
CA SER A 184 -5.27 9.55 -4.39
C SER A 184 -4.16 8.51 -4.55
N ASP A 185 -4.48 7.24 -4.29
CA ASP A 185 -3.56 6.13 -4.46
C ASP A 185 -3.02 6.07 -5.89
N THR A 186 -3.88 6.29 -6.88
CA THR A 186 -3.44 6.30 -8.28
C THR A 186 -2.43 7.40 -8.55
N TYR A 187 -2.67 8.62 -8.09
CA TYR A 187 -1.72 9.72 -8.27
C TYR A 187 -0.42 9.47 -7.51
N SER A 188 -0.52 9.02 -6.26
CA SER A 188 0.64 8.68 -5.44
C SER A 188 1.41 7.49 -6.02
N GLY A 189 0.70 6.46 -6.53
CA GLY A 189 1.29 5.28 -7.14
C GLY A 189 2.06 5.59 -8.43
N VAL A 190 1.51 6.42 -9.30
CA VAL A 190 2.22 6.88 -10.51
C VAL A 190 3.49 7.64 -10.15
N LEU A 191 3.42 8.53 -9.16
CA LEU A 191 4.58 9.28 -8.69
C LEU A 191 5.63 8.34 -8.09
N LEU A 192 5.22 7.43 -7.21
CA LEU A 192 6.10 6.46 -6.57
C LEU A 192 6.81 5.56 -7.57
N LEU A 193 6.08 4.99 -8.53
CA LEU A 193 6.67 4.13 -9.57
C LEU A 193 7.64 4.92 -10.46
N THR A 194 7.30 6.15 -10.82
CA THR A 194 8.19 7.01 -11.59
C THR A 194 9.49 7.28 -10.81
N MET A 195 9.38 7.65 -9.54
CA MET A 195 10.53 7.89 -8.69
C MET A 195 11.36 6.63 -8.45
N ALA A 196 10.71 5.46 -8.28
CA ALA A 196 11.42 4.19 -8.14
C ALA A 196 12.26 3.87 -9.39
N ILE A 197 11.71 4.06 -10.59
CA ILE A 197 12.46 3.88 -11.84
C ILE A 197 13.65 4.85 -11.91
N VAL A 198 13.43 6.13 -11.57
CA VAL A 198 14.50 7.14 -11.57
C VAL A 198 15.61 6.75 -10.60
N VAL A 199 15.27 6.33 -9.37
CA VAL A 199 16.27 5.90 -8.38
C VAL A 199 17.05 4.69 -8.86
N VAL A 200 16.40 3.68 -9.44
CA VAL A 200 17.07 2.50 -10.00
C VAL A 200 18.04 2.90 -11.12
N VAL A 201 17.59 3.73 -12.05
CA VAL A 201 18.42 4.20 -13.16
C VAL A 201 19.63 4.98 -12.63
N LEU A 202 19.45 5.90 -11.68
CA LEU A 202 20.55 6.66 -11.08
C LEU A 202 21.51 5.74 -10.31
N ALA A 203 21.00 4.75 -9.60
CA ALA A 203 21.84 3.76 -8.91
C ALA A 203 22.69 2.96 -9.88
N LEU A 204 22.11 2.50 -11.00
CA LEU A 204 22.85 1.78 -12.05
C LEU A 204 23.96 2.64 -12.65
N PHE A 205 23.70 3.91 -12.93
CA PHE A 205 24.73 4.83 -13.39
C PHE A 205 25.81 5.11 -12.33
N ALA A 206 25.44 5.16 -11.05
CA ALA A 206 26.39 5.40 -9.96
C ALA A 206 27.39 4.25 -9.74
N ILE A 207 27.01 3.04 -10.11
CA ILE A 207 27.90 1.86 -10.06
C ILE A 207 28.50 1.49 -11.43
N ASP A 208 28.34 2.35 -12.45
CA ASP A 208 28.79 2.09 -13.83
C ASP A 208 28.31 0.72 -14.39
N PHE A 209 27.13 0.26 -13.96
CA PHE A 209 26.61 -1.08 -14.26
C PHE A 209 27.51 -2.24 -13.79
N ASP A 210 28.43 -1.97 -12.87
CA ASP A 210 29.31 -2.97 -12.29
C ASP A 210 28.71 -3.57 -11.01
N PHE A 211 28.33 -4.84 -11.08
CA PHE A 211 27.79 -5.61 -9.97
C PHE A 211 28.84 -6.45 -9.24
N SER A 212 30.12 -6.35 -9.63
CA SER A 212 31.19 -7.18 -9.08
C SER A 212 31.44 -6.99 -7.58
N GLY A 213 31.06 -5.80 -7.05
CA GLY A 213 31.15 -5.50 -5.62
C GLY A 213 30.00 -6.08 -4.77
N ILE A 214 28.98 -6.69 -5.39
CA ILE A 214 27.85 -7.28 -4.68
C ILE A 214 28.09 -8.79 -4.54
N PRO A 215 28.04 -9.35 -3.31
CA PRO A 215 28.15 -10.79 -3.12
C PRO A 215 27.10 -11.54 -3.92
N ALA A 216 27.51 -12.62 -4.62
CA ALA A 216 26.62 -13.40 -5.47
C ALA A 216 25.38 -13.94 -4.72
N GLU A 217 25.54 -14.25 -3.43
CA GLU A 217 24.46 -14.68 -2.53
C GLU A 217 23.31 -13.66 -2.42
N ARG A 218 23.61 -12.36 -2.58
CA ARG A 218 22.60 -11.29 -2.53
C ARG A 218 21.93 -11.01 -3.87
N LEU A 219 22.46 -11.54 -4.95
CA LEU A 219 21.91 -11.42 -6.30
C LEU A 219 21.04 -12.61 -6.70
N THR A 220 21.04 -13.68 -5.89
CA THR A 220 20.23 -14.87 -6.14
C THR A 220 18.84 -14.75 -5.54
N LEU A 221 17.84 -15.18 -6.29
CA LEU A 221 16.44 -15.26 -5.82
C LEU A 221 16.21 -16.47 -4.90
N ILE A 222 17.05 -17.48 -5.00
CA ILE A 222 16.96 -18.72 -4.23
C ILE A 222 18.27 -18.87 -3.47
N GLY A 223 18.20 -18.85 -2.15
CA GLY A 223 19.37 -19.10 -1.30
C GLY A 223 19.72 -20.58 -1.26
N ASP A 224 21.00 -20.89 -1.38
CA ASP A 224 21.53 -22.24 -1.14
C ASP A 224 21.36 -22.63 0.33
N ASN A 225 21.54 -23.93 0.64
CA ASN A 225 21.40 -24.44 2.00
C ASN A 225 22.35 -23.79 3.02
N ASP A 226 23.46 -23.24 2.56
CA ASP A 226 24.47 -22.53 3.38
C ASP A 226 24.21 -21.02 3.47
N SER A 227 23.17 -20.51 2.79
CA SER A 227 22.76 -19.12 2.84
C SER A 227 22.12 -18.78 4.20
N PRO A 228 22.24 -17.52 4.69
CA PRO A 228 21.53 -17.05 5.88
C PRO A 228 20.01 -17.24 5.80
N LEU A 229 19.45 -17.34 4.59
CA LEU A 229 18.05 -17.61 4.30
C LEU A 229 17.95 -18.72 3.25
N PRO A 230 18.09 -19.97 3.64
CA PRO A 230 17.98 -21.09 2.74
C PRO A 230 16.55 -21.22 2.20
N TRP A 231 16.41 -21.73 0.98
CA TRP A 231 15.12 -21.84 0.28
C TRP A 231 14.01 -22.58 1.07
N HIS A 232 14.39 -23.49 1.96
CA HIS A 232 13.44 -24.29 2.76
C HIS A 232 12.92 -23.54 4.01
N THR A 233 13.41 -22.33 4.27
CA THR A 233 12.93 -21.45 5.37
C THR A 233 12.09 -20.29 4.86
N LEU A 234 11.93 -20.17 3.55
CA LEU A 234 11.03 -19.24 2.88
C LEU A 234 9.62 -19.83 2.86
#